data_5f0caeafed7864411cb5f2b028040af6
#
_entry.id   5f0caeafed7864411cb5f2b028040af6
#
_cell.length_a   1.000
_cell.length_b   1.000
_cell.length_c   1.000
_cell.angle_alpha   90.00
_cell.angle_beta   90.00
_cell.angle_gamma   90.00
#
_symmetry.space_group_name_H-M   'P 1'
#
loop_
_entity.id
_entity.type
_entity.pdbx_description
1 polymer ?
#
loop_
_entity_poly.entity_id
_entity_poly.type
_entity_poly.pdbx_seq_one_letter_code
_entity_poly.pdbx_strand_id
1 'polypeptide(L)'
;MSFDNEINTLFQAGLKLYNEKNFYDAHEKWEDLWSDYYLKDRLFIQGLIQLSVSFVHLKNNNMNGAKSLLNKCKQKFEGFDIQRGIDVKKLLISIEKVQNNYD
;
A
#
# COMPACT_ATOMS: atom_id res chain seq x y z
N MET A 1 19.32 -14.69 14.19
CA MET A 1 19.57 -14.23 12.83
C MET A 1 18.43 -13.33 12.37
N SER A 2 18.74 -12.22 11.73
CA SER A 2 17.74 -11.23 11.35
C SER A 2 17.29 -11.47 9.90
N PHE A 3 15.99 -11.29 9.65
CA PHE A 3 15.42 -11.30 8.29
C PHE A 3 15.32 -9.90 7.69
N ASP A 4 16.00 -8.91 8.27
CA ASP A 4 15.85 -7.52 7.86
C ASP A 4 16.19 -7.29 6.39
N ASN A 5 17.21 -7.98 5.87
CA ASN A 5 17.58 -7.85 4.46
C ASN A 5 16.50 -8.40 3.52
N GLU A 6 15.93 -9.56 3.84
CA GLU A 6 14.86 -10.16 3.04
C GLU A 6 13.61 -9.30 3.09
N ILE A 7 13.27 -8.81 4.28
CA ILE A 7 12.12 -7.92 4.48
C ILE A 7 12.28 -6.66 3.65
N ASN A 8 13.45 -6.01 3.74
CA ASN A 8 13.69 -4.79 2.98
C ASN A 8 13.69 -5.06 1.46
N THR A 9 14.25 -6.18 1.02
CA THR A 9 14.26 -6.55 -0.40
C THR A 9 12.84 -6.70 -0.94
N LEU A 10 11.97 -7.38 -0.22
CA LEU A 10 10.56 -7.53 -0.62
C LEU A 10 9.83 -6.20 -0.60
N PHE A 11 10.06 -5.39 0.42
CA PHE A 11 9.44 -4.07 0.51
C PHE A 11 9.84 -3.19 -0.67
N GLN A 12 11.14 -3.14 -0.99
CA GLN A 12 11.66 -2.31 -2.09
C GLN A 12 11.18 -2.83 -3.44
N ALA A 13 11.07 -4.15 -3.61
CA ALA A 13 10.53 -4.73 -4.84
C ALA A 13 9.07 -4.28 -5.06
N GLY A 14 8.25 -4.33 -4.01
CA GLY A 14 6.88 -3.83 -4.09
C GLY A 14 6.83 -2.34 -4.40
N LEU A 15 7.67 -1.55 -3.75
CA LEU A 15 7.71 -0.10 -3.95
C LEU A 15 8.09 0.27 -5.39
N LYS A 16 9.08 -0.43 -5.95
CA LYS A 16 9.48 -0.22 -7.33
C LYS A 16 8.32 -0.51 -8.29
N LEU A 17 7.64 -1.62 -8.10
CA LEU A 17 6.49 -2.00 -8.93
C LEU A 17 5.35 -0.98 -8.78
N TYR A 18 5.09 -0.52 -7.57
CA TYR A 18 4.09 0.51 -7.32
C TYR A 18 4.42 1.81 -8.07
N ASN A 19 5.68 2.24 -8.01
CA ASN A 19 6.11 3.46 -8.69
C ASN A 19 6.07 3.33 -10.22
N GLU A 20 6.17 2.11 -10.74
CA GLU A 20 6.01 1.81 -12.16
C GLU A 20 4.54 1.65 -12.54
N LYS A 21 3.62 1.86 -11.60
CA LYS A 21 2.17 1.68 -11.76
C LYS A 21 1.76 0.23 -12.03
N ASN A 22 2.62 -0.72 -11.69
CA ASN A 22 2.32 -2.13 -11.75
C ASN A 22 1.73 -2.56 -10.40
N PHE A 23 0.50 -2.14 -10.15
CA PHE A 23 -0.14 -2.24 -8.85
C PHE A 23 -0.48 -3.67 -8.46
N TYR A 24 -0.84 -4.51 -9.43
CA TYR A 24 -1.14 -5.91 -9.14
C TYR A 24 0.10 -6.63 -8.61
N ASP A 25 1.23 -6.51 -9.32
CA ASP A 25 2.46 -7.17 -8.89
C ASP A 25 3.02 -6.55 -7.60
N ALA A 26 2.84 -5.25 -7.40
CA ALA A 26 3.23 -4.60 -6.15
C ALA A 26 2.50 -5.20 -4.96
N HIS A 27 1.17 -5.38 -5.08
CA HIS A 27 0.39 -5.95 -4.00
C HIS A 27 0.81 -7.38 -3.69
N GLU A 28 1.17 -8.17 -4.70
CA GLU A 28 1.64 -9.54 -4.47
C GLU A 28 2.95 -9.59 -3.68
N LYS A 29 3.90 -8.71 -4.02
CA LYS A 29 5.16 -8.63 -3.27
C LYS A 29 4.93 -8.23 -1.82
N TRP A 30 4.05 -7.28 -1.58
CA TRP A 30 3.75 -6.84 -0.23
C TRP A 30 2.89 -7.86 0.54
N GLU A 31 2.06 -8.65 -0.15
CA GLU A 31 1.37 -9.77 0.50
C GLU A 31 2.35 -10.87 0.93
N ASP A 32 3.35 -11.18 0.10
CA ASP A 32 4.41 -12.11 0.49
C ASP A 32 5.12 -11.61 1.75
N LEU A 33 5.46 -10.33 1.78
CA LEU A 33 6.07 -9.70 2.94
C LEU A 33 5.17 -9.81 4.18
N TRP A 34 3.89 -9.51 4.01
CA TRP A 34 2.93 -9.49 5.11
C TRP A 34 2.65 -10.89 5.66
N SER A 35 2.59 -11.91 4.80
CA SER A 35 2.26 -13.26 5.22
C SER A 35 3.46 -14.08 5.68
N ASP A 36 4.65 -13.83 5.14
CA ASP A 36 5.83 -14.66 5.41
C ASP A 36 6.64 -14.18 6.62
N TYR A 37 6.45 -12.94 7.06
CA TYR A 37 7.22 -12.35 8.15
C TYR A 37 6.31 -11.71 9.18
N TYR A 38 6.74 -11.76 10.45
CA TYR A 38 6.07 -11.02 11.51
C TYR A 38 6.64 -9.61 11.57
N LEU A 39 5.82 -8.62 11.21
CA LEU A 39 6.24 -7.22 11.10
C LEU A 39 5.61 -6.40 12.20
N LYS A 40 6.40 -5.51 12.81
CA LYS A 40 5.87 -4.55 13.80
C LYS A 40 4.92 -3.55 13.16
N ASP A 41 5.15 -3.20 11.89
CA ASP A 41 4.34 -2.26 11.13
C ASP A 41 3.37 -2.97 10.16
N ARG A 42 2.78 -4.07 10.61
CA ARG A 42 1.85 -4.87 9.79
C ARG A 42 0.72 -4.03 9.21
N LEU A 43 0.18 -3.10 10.00
CA LEU A 43 -0.92 -2.25 9.54
C LEU A 43 -0.49 -1.36 8.38
N PHE A 44 0.73 -0.82 8.44
CA PHE A 44 1.26 0.00 7.36
C PHE A 44 1.38 -0.81 6.05
N ILE A 45 1.95 -2.01 6.13
CA ILE A 45 2.09 -2.89 4.96
C ILE A 45 0.71 -3.29 4.43
N GLN A 46 -0.23 -3.62 5.31
CA GLN A 46 -1.61 -3.93 4.90
C GLN A 46 -2.26 -2.74 4.18
N GLY A 47 -2.01 -1.52 4.66
CA GLY A 47 -2.47 -0.31 3.99
C GLY A 47 -1.92 -0.17 2.58
N LEU A 48 -0.64 -0.47 2.39
CA LEU A 48 -0.02 -0.44 1.06
C LEU A 48 -0.62 -1.49 0.12
N ILE A 49 -0.92 -2.68 0.64
CA ILE A 49 -1.60 -3.74 -0.12
C ILE A 49 -2.98 -3.24 -0.57
N GLN A 50 -3.77 -2.71 0.36
CA GLN A 50 -5.11 -2.20 0.06
C GLN A 50 -5.07 -1.05 -0.94
N LEU A 51 -4.12 -0.13 -0.80
CA LEU A 51 -3.93 0.98 -1.73
C LEU A 51 -3.64 0.47 -3.14
N SER A 52 -2.73 -0.49 -3.27
CA SER A 52 -2.37 -1.07 -4.56
C SER A 52 -3.58 -1.74 -5.22
N VAL A 53 -4.35 -2.52 -4.46
CA VAL A 53 -5.54 -3.20 -4.98
C VAL A 53 -6.62 -2.19 -5.36
N SER A 54 -6.73 -1.06 -4.66
CA SER A 54 -7.68 -0.01 -5.03
C SER A 54 -7.41 0.51 -6.44
N PHE A 55 -6.14 0.68 -6.81
CA PHE A 55 -5.78 1.11 -8.16
C PHE A 55 -6.01 0.03 -9.21
N VAL A 56 -5.88 -1.25 -8.85
CA VAL A 56 -6.27 -2.36 -9.73
C VAL A 56 -7.77 -2.27 -10.02
N HIS A 57 -8.58 -2.03 -8.99
CA HIS A 57 -10.04 -1.86 -9.16
C HIS A 57 -10.38 -0.67 -10.04
N LEU A 58 -9.69 0.48 -9.87
CA LEU A 58 -9.90 1.64 -10.72
C LEU A 58 -9.63 1.31 -12.19
N LYS A 59 -8.53 0.61 -12.45
CA LYS A 59 -8.17 0.19 -13.80
C LYS A 59 -9.23 -0.72 -14.42
N ASN A 60 -9.90 -1.52 -13.60
CA ASN A 60 -10.93 -2.47 -14.02
C ASN A 60 -12.35 -1.89 -13.96
N ASN A 61 -12.46 -0.58 -13.77
CA ASN A 61 -13.75 0.14 -13.66
C ASN A 61 -14.61 -0.33 -12.48
N ASN A 62 -13.99 -0.89 -11.43
CA ASN A 62 -14.68 -1.27 -10.21
C ASN A 62 -14.57 -0.14 -9.19
N MET A 63 -15.44 0.86 -9.34
CA MET A 63 -15.41 2.06 -8.49
C MET A 63 -15.76 1.75 -7.04
N ASN A 64 -16.73 0.87 -6.81
CA ASN A 64 -17.14 0.52 -5.44
C ASN A 64 -16.02 -0.16 -4.69
N GLY A 65 -15.33 -1.11 -5.32
CA GLY A 65 -14.18 -1.78 -4.74
C GLY A 65 -13.05 -0.81 -4.43
N ALA A 66 -12.76 0.09 -5.39
CA ALA A 66 -11.72 1.09 -5.21
C ALA A 66 -12.01 2.03 -4.04
N LYS A 67 -13.21 2.58 -3.97
CA LYS A 67 -13.61 3.50 -2.88
C LYS A 67 -13.53 2.82 -1.52
N SER A 68 -14.00 1.58 -1.41
CA SER A 68 -13.96 0.82 -0.17
C SER A 68 -12.52 0.64 0.31
N LEU A 69 -11.61 0.25 -0.59
CA LEU A 69 -10.22 0.02 -0.22
C LEU A 69 -9.45 1.30 0.08
N LEU A 70 -9.76 2.40 -0.63
CA LEU A 70 -9.14 3.70 -0.32
C LEU A 70 -9.51 4.15 1.09
N ASN A 71 -10.76 3.96 1.51
CA ASN A 71 -11.16 4.26 2.89
C ASN A 71 -10.45 3.37 3.90
N LYS A 72 -10.34 2.08 3.62
CA LYS A 72 -9.66 1.14 4.52
C LYS A 72 -8.18 1.44 4.65
N CYS A 73 -7.49 1.74 3.56
CA CYS A 73 -6.05 2.01 3.63
C CYS A 73 -5.75 3.30 4.40
N LYS A 74 -6.61 4.31 4.30
CA LYS A 74 -6.46 5.53 5.10
C LYS A 74 -6.45 5.21 6.59
N GLN A 75 -7.34 4.34 7.04
CA GLN A 75 -7.39 3.92 8.44
C GLN A 75 -6.12 3.19 8.86
N LYS A 76 -5.57 2.36 7.97
CA LYS A 76 -4.33 1.63 8.23
C LYS A 76 -3.12 2.56 8.35
N PHE A 77 -3.13 3.69 7.64
CA PHE A 77 -2.02 4.64 7.66
C PHE A 77 -2.06 5.60 8.85
N GLU A 78 -3.17 5.69 9.56
CA GLU A 78 -3.28 6.54 10.75
C GLU A 78 -2.24 6.15 11.79
N GLY A 79 -1.59 7.15 12.38
CA GLY A 79 -0.58 6.94 13.40
C GLY A 79 0.83 6.77 12.87
N PHE A 80 1.00 6.68 11.56
CA PHE A 80 2.33 6.67 10.95
C PHE A 80 2.68 8.05 10.41
N ASP A 81 3.94 8.43 10.52
CA ASP A 81 4.44 9.71 9.99
C ASP A 81 5.36 9.43 8.80
N ILE A 82 6.62 9.08 9.07
CA ILE A 82 7.51 8.57 8.03
C ILE A 82 7.75 7.10 8.35
N GLN A 83 7.40 6.23 7.41
CA GLN A 83 7.52 4.79 7.63
C GLN A 83 8.18 4.17 6.40
N ARG A 84 9.29 3.47 6.62
CA ARG A 84 10.08 2.82 5.56
C ARG A 84 10.43 3.80 4.43
N GLY A 85 10.74 5.05 4.79
CA GLY A 85 11.08 6.10 3.83
C GLY A 85 9.90 6.74 3.13
N ILE A 86 8.68 6.34 3.44
CA ILE A 86 7.46 6.92 2.84
C ILE A 86 6.92 8.00 3.77
N ASP A 87 6.69 9.20 3.22
CA ASP A 87 6.01 10.28 3.93
C ASP A 87 4.51 10.00 3.92
N VAL A 88 4.00 9.49 5.03
CA VAL A 88 2.61 9.02 5.13
C VAL A 88 1.62 10.18 5.03
N LYS A 89 1.96 11.35 5.56
CA LYS A 89 1.07 12.51 5.47
C LYS A 89 0.87 12.94 4.02
N LYS A 90 1.93 12.96 3.23
CA LYS A 90 1.83 13.26 1.80
C LYS A 90 1.05 12.19 1.06
N LEU A 91 1.23 10.93 1.44
CA LEU A 91 0.49 9.80 0.87
C LEU A 91 -1.01 9.96 1.13
N LEU A 92 -1.39 10.31 2.36
CA LEU A 92 -2.80 10.54 2.71
C LEU A 92 -3.41 11.68 1.90
N ILE A 93 -2.67 12.76 1.68
CA ILE A 93 -3.14 13.88 0.83
C ILE A 93 -3.38 13.39 -0.60
N SER A 94 -2.47 12.57 -1.13
CA SER A 94 -2.61 12.01 -2.48
C SER A 94 -3.83 11.10 -2.58
N ILE A 95 -4.09 10.29 -1.56
CA ILE A 95 -5.27 9.41 -1.51
C ILE A 95 -6.55 10.26 -1.52
N GLU A 96 -6.60 11.33 -0.73
CA GLU A 96 -7.75 12.21 -0.70
C GLU A 96 -8.03 12.87 -2.06
N LYS A 97 -6.97 13.25 -2.78
CA LYS A 97 -7.11 13.79 -4.13
C LYS A 97 -7.74 12.77 -5.08
N VAL A 98 -7.32 11.52 -5.00
CA VAL A 98 -7.90 10.44 -5.81
C VAL A 98 -9.38 10.27 -5.44
N GLN A 99 -9.70 10.23 -4.15
CA GLN A 99 -11.08 10.10 -3.68
C GLN A 99 -11.96 11.25 -4.20
N ASN A 100 -11.46 12.48 -4.17
CA ASN A 100 -12.21 13.64 -4.60
C ASN A 100 -12.51 13.61 -6.10
N ASN A 101 -11.66 12.97 -6.90
CA ASN A 101 -11.88 12.84 -8.33
C ASN A 101 -13.02 11.88 -8.68
N TYR A 102 -13.41 11.00 -7.76
CA TYR A 102 -14.37 9.93 -8.00
C TYR A 102 -15.62 10.02 -7.13
N ASP A 103 -15.74 11.07 -6.33
CA ASP A 103 -16.91 11.30 -5.46
C ASP A 103 -17.91 12.32 -6.05
#